data_186e1dc3ad126957ad24eddd65fe310d
#
_entry.id   186e1dc3ad126957ad24eddd65fe310d
#
_cell.length_a   1.000
_cell.length_b   1.000
_cell.length_c   1.000
_cell.angle_alpha   90.00
_cell.angle_beta   90.00
_cell.angle_gamma   90.00
#
_symmetry.space_group_name_H-M   'P 1'
#
loop_
_entity.id
_entity.type
_entity.pdbx_description
1 polymer ?
#
loop_
_entity_poly.entity_id
_entity_poly.type
_entity_poly.pdbx_seq_one_letter_code
_entity_poly.pdbx_strand_id
1 'polypeptide(L)'
;YKVTKVNLSNGEQFNPDFRKISPFSKIPVIVDHSNKKEAIFESGAILIYLAEKSNKFYDPKDRLKINQWLMAQMGYVGPMIGQHHQFHHYNPGKSEFGEERYFKITKSIYKDLDERLEKSKYLAGENYSIADIATWPWIARHQWHDVGLKNYKSLTKWYLDIASREKAVSYTHLTLPTKA
;
A
#
# COMPACT_ATOMS: atom_id res chain seq x y z
N TYR A 1 13.38 -3.45 16.12
CA TYR A 1 12.99 -2.05 15.81
C TYR A 1 12.09 -1.48 16.91
N LYS A 2 12.05 -0.14 17.00
CA LYS A 2 11.13 0.58 17.89
C LYS A 2 10.07 1.27 17.04
N VAL A 3 8.80 1.16 17.45
CA VAL A 3 7.69 1.89 16.79
C VAL A 3 7.36 3.13 17.61
N THR A 4 7.27 4.27 16.94
CA THR A 4 6.76 5.52 17.51
C THR A 4 5.43 5.83 16.81
N LYS A 5 4.36 5.93 17.60
CA LYS A 5 3.05 6.33 17.07
C LYS A 5 3.03 7.83 16.85
N VAL A 6 2.42 8.27 15.75
CA VAL A 6 2.12 9.67 15.43
C VAL A 6 0.60 9.82 15.40
N ASN A 7 0.06 10.62 16.30
CA ASN A 7 -1.39 10.85 16.36
C ASN A 7 -1.80 11.91 15.35
N LEU A 8 -2.35 11.44 14.22
CA LEU A 8 -2.75 12.32 13.12
C LEU A 8 -3.95 13.21 13.50
N SER A 9 -4.85 12.73 14.36
CA SER A 9 -6.01 13.52 14.80
C SER A 9 -5.61 14.71 15.67
N ASN A 10 -4.49 14.60 16.39
CA ASN A 10 -3.94 15.68 17.20
C ASN A 10 -2.96 16.56 16.41
N GLY A 11 -2.73 16.30 15.12
CA GLY A 11 -1.83 17.08 14.30
C GLY A 11 -0.33 16.88 14.59
N GLU A 12 0.05 15.79 15.27
CA GLU A 12 1.47 15.52 15.64
C GLU A 12 2.39 15.44 14.42
N GLN A 13 1.86 15.07 13.23
CA GLN A 13 2.61 15.06 11.98
C GLN A 13 3.11 16.46 11.55
N PHE A 14 2.53 17.52 12.10
CA PHE A 14 2.95 18.91 11.82
C PHE A 14 4.00 19.43 12.78
N ASN A 15 4.41 18.64 13.77
CA ASN A 15 5.48 19.01 14.68
C ASN A 15 6.76 19.31 13.89
N PRO A 16 7.47 20.44 14.19
CA PRO A 16 8.71 20.81 13.51
C PRO A 16 9.78 19.72 13.48
N ASP A 17 9.94 18.95 14.55
CA ASP A 17 10.92 17.85 14.58
C ASP A 17 10.51 16.67 13.70
N PHE A 18 9.22 16.35 13.62
CA PHE A 18 8.74 15.34 12.68
C PHE A 18 8.91 15.80 11.24
N ARG A 19 8.69 17.08 10.94
CA ARG A 19 8.87 17.64 9.59
C ARG A 19 10.31 17.61 9.09
N LYS A 20 11.30 17.58 9.98
CA LYS A 20 12.72 17.40 9.59
C LYS A 20 12.97 16.06 8.94
N ILE A 21 12.20 15.02 9.32
CA ILE A 21 12.33 13.66 8.79
C ILE A 21 11.21 13.28 7.80
N SER A 22 10.12 14.05 7.75
CA SER A 22 9.00 13.89 6.80
C SER A 22 8.57 15.25 6.25
N PRO A 23 9.15 15.73 5.16
CA PRO A 23 8.91 17.08 4.62
C PRO A 23 7.43 17.37 4.33
N PHE A 24 6.67 16.36 3.92
CA PHE A 24 5.23 16.45 3.62
C PHE A 24 4.33 16.11 4.80
N SER A 25 4.88 15.93 6.01
CA SER A 25 4.10 15.57 7.20
C SER A 25 3.31 14.28 7.03
N LYS A 26 3.89 13.29 6.36
CA LYS A 26 3.26 11.99 6.09
C LYS A 26 3.96 10.86 6.84
N ILE A 27 3.19 9.83 7.14
CA ILE A 27 3.67 8.54 7.62
C ILE A 27 3.48 7.50 6.49
N PRO A 28 4.32 6.45 6.46
CA PRO A 28 5.41 6.09 7.37
C PRO A 28 6.70 6.86 7.11
N VAL A 29 7.55 6.92 8.15
CA VAL A 29 8.96 7.32 8.09
C VAL A 29 9.75 6.31 8.90
N ILE A 30 10.95 5.96 8.46
CA ILE A 30 11.90 5.19 9.27
C ILE A 30 13.17 6.01 9.51
N VAL A 31 13.83 5.78 10.65
CA VAL A 31 15.16 6.30 10.94
C VAL A 31 16.09 5.13 11.18
N ASP A 32 17.09 4.96 10.33
CA ASP A 32 18.05 3.88 10.47
C ASP A 32 19.23 4.31 11.36
N HIS A 33 19.20 3.86 12.61
CA HIS A 33 20.25 4.15 13.58
C HIS A 33 21.58 3.47 13.28
N SER A 34 21.62 2.45 12.44
CA SER A 34 22.85 1.78 11.99
C SER A 34 23.49 2.47 10.79
N ASN A 35 22.77 3.40 10.13
CA ASN A 35 23.25 4.19 9.01
C ASN A 35 23.17 5.69 9.35
N LYS A 36 24.04 6.18 10.21
CA LYS A 36 24.18 7.60 10.59
C LYS A 36 22.87 8.30 10.99
N LYS A 37 21.86 7.54 11.44
CA LYS A 37 20.49 8.01 11.73
C LYS A 37 19.80 8.61 10.51
N GLU A 38 20.04 8.05 9.32
CA GLU A 38 19.36 8.48 8.11
C GLU A 38 17.87 8.30 8.22
N ALA A 39 17.12 9.35 7.88
CA ALA A 39 15.67 9.33 7.83
C ALA A 39 15.22 9.05 6.39
N ILE A 40 14.32 8.09 6.24
CA ILE A 40 13.79 7.68 4.94
C ILE A 40 12.27 7.83 5.00
N PHE A 41 11.73 8.69 4.16
CA PHE A 41 10.31 8.88 3.95
C PHE A 41 9.88 8.31 2.59
N GLU A 42 8.59 8.30 2.28
CA GLU A 42 7.94 7.59 1.18
C GLU A 42 7.96 6.07 1.34
N SER A 43 6.78 5.48 1.41
CA SER A 43 6.64 4.03 1.65
C SER A 43 7.33 3.17 0.58
N GLY A 44 7.34 3.62 -0.69
CA GLY A 44 8.05 2.94 -1.76
C GLY A 44 9.56 2.98 -1.58
N ALA A 45 10.12 4.13 -1.21
CA ALA A 45 11.55 4.28 -0.94
C ALA A 45 11.97 3.45 0.30
N ILE A 46 11.14 3.44 1.33
CA ILE A 46 11.35 2.60 2.52
C ILE A 46 11.39 1.12 2.15
N LEU A 47 10.47 0.66 1.30
CA LEU A 47 10.44 -0.74 0.85
C LEU A 47 11.70 -1.10 0.06
N ILE A 48 12.15 -0.26 -0.87
CA ILE A 48 13.40 -0.46 -1.62
C ILE A 48 14.58 -0.55 -0.65
N TYR A 49 14.73 0.43 0.23
CA TYR A 49 15.81 0.49 1.20
C TYR A 49 15.87 -0.76 2.09
N LEU A 50 14.74 -1.17 2.65
CA LEU A 50 14.67 -2.35 3.52
C LEU A 50 14.92 -3.65 2.75
N ALA A 51 14.44 -3.74 1.52
CA ALA A 51 14.64 -4.90 0.67
C ALA A 51 16.11 -5.06 0.26
N GLU A 52 16.78 -3.98 -0.12
CA GLU A 52 18.23 -3.97 -0.40
C GLU A 52 19.04 -4.31 0.85
N LYS A 53 18.74 -3.68 1.98
CA LYS A 53 19.42 -3.92 3.26
C LYS A 53 19.27 -5.36 3.76
N SER A 54 18.11 -5.97 3.53
CA SER A 54 17.83 -7.36 3.94
C SER A 54 18.15 -8.41 2.90
N ASN A 55 18.42 -7.97 1.66
CA ASN A 55 18.56 -8.83 0.48
C ASN A 55 17.33 -9.74 0.26
N LYS A 56 16.10 -9.21 0.43
CA LYS A 56 14.84 -9.95 0.32
C LYS A 56 13.82 -9.18 -0.50
N PHE A 57 12.98 -9.93 -1.24
CA PHE A 57 11.81 -9.42 -1.98
C PHE A 57 12.12 -8.40 -3.08
N TYR A 58 13.41 -8.31 -3.52
CA TYR A 58 13.87 -7.36 -4.54
C TYR A 58 14.99 -7.98 -5.36
N ASP A 59 14.67 -9.06 -6.11
CA ASP A 59 15.63 -9.79 -6.92
C ASP A 59 16.26 -8.87 -7.99
N PRO A 60 17.59 -8.78 -8.08
CA PRO A 60 18.27 -7.99 -9.11
C PRO A 60 17.86 -8.34 -10.54
N LYS A 61 17.52 -9.60 -10.82
CA LYS A 61 17.09 -10.07 -12.16
C LYS A 61 15.72 -9.51 -12.56
N ASP A 62 14.84 -9.27 -11.59
CA ASP A 62 13.49 -8.77 -11.81
C ASP A 62 13.32 -7.31 -11.40
N ARG A 63 14.42 -6.62 -10.99
CA ARG A 63 14.42 -5.27 -10.44
C ARG A 63 13.61 -4.28 -11.27
N LEU A 64 13.74 -4.28 -12.59
CA LEU A 64 13.00 -3.37 -13.45
C LEU A 64 11.48 -3.61 -13.35
N LYS A 65 11.05 -4.88 -13.43
CA LYS A 65 9.62 -5.24 -13.31
C LYS A 65 9.07 -4.91 -11.94
N ILE A 66 9.85 -5.20 -10.88
CA ILE A 66 9.46 -4.88 -9.51
C ILE A 66 9.27 -3.37 -9.35
N ASN A 67 10.20 -2.56 -9.85
CA ASN A 67 10.10 -1.10 -9.82
C ASN A 67 8.89 -0.58 -10.61
N GLN A 68 8.62 -1.13 -11.80
CA GLN A 68 7.45 -0.73 -12.58
C GLN A 68 6.15 -0.92 -11.79
N TRP A 69 5.95 -2.09 -11.17
CA TRP A 69 4.75 -2.37 -10.39
C TRP A 69 4.72 -1.60 -9.06
N LEU A 70 5.87 -1.40 -8.42
CA LEU A 70 5.97 -0.55 -7.23
C LEU A 70 5.60 0.91 -7.56
N MET A 71 6.12 1.47 -8.67
CA MET A 71 5.77 2.83 -9.09
C MET A 71 4.32 2.94 -9.55
N ALA A 72 3.78 1.93 -10.22
CA ALA A 72 2.35 1.88 -10.55
C ALA A 72 1.47 1.92 -9.29
N GLN A 73 1.89 1.23 -8.22
CA GLN A 73 1.19 1.32 -6.95
C GLN A 73 1.32 2.72 -6.33
N MET A 74 2.52 3.30 -6.26
CA MET A 74 2.76 4.62 -5.65
C MET A 74 2.08 5.75 -6.42
N GLY A 75 2.09 5.70 -7.74
CA GLY A 75 1.57 6.78 -8.60
C GLY A 75 0.11 6.62 -8.99
N TYR A 76 -0.46 5.43 -8.89
CA TYR A 76 -1.81 5.18 -9.41
C TYR A 76 -2.69 4.37 -8.46
N VAL A 77 -2.35 3.10 -8.18
CA VAL A 77 -3.24 2.21 -7.40
C VAL A 77 -3.56 2.80 -6.02
N GLY A 78 -2.53 3.15 -5.26
CA GLY A 78 -2.67 3.72 -3.93
C GLY A 78 -3.43 5.05 -3.93
N PRO A 79 -2.99 6.05 -4.68
CA PRO A 79 -3.66 7.35 -4.75
C PRO A 79 -5.11 7.26 -5.21
N MET A 80 -5.42 6.48 -6.24
CA MET A 80 -6.78 6.41 -6.79
C MET A 80 -7.75 5.67 -5.85
N ILE A 81 -7.34 4.53 -5.28
CA ILE A 81 -8.12 3.84 -4.26
C ILE A 81 -8.26 4.72 -3.00
N GLY A 82 -7.22 5.46 -2.64
CA GLY A 82 -7.26 6.42 -1.55
C GLY A 82 -8.31 7.51 -1.76
N GLN A 83 -8.45 8.05 -2.98
CA GLN A 83 -9.52 8.97 -3.32
C GLN A 83 -10.90 8.28 -3.28
N HIS A 84 -11.01 7.03 -3.72
CA HIS A 84 -12.24 6.27 -3.55
C HIS A 84 -12.64 6.13 -2.08
N HIS A 85 -11.68 5.80 -1.18
CA HIS A 85 -11.95 5.82 0.25
C HIS A 85 -12.42 7.20 0.74
N GLN A 86 -11.80 8.28 0.24
CA GLN A 86 -12.13 9.64 0.65
C GLN A 86 -13.57 10.02 0.30
N PHE A 87 -14.02 9.70 -0.90
CA PHE A 87 -15.36 10.07 -1.35
C PHE A 87 -16.43 9.06 -0.92
N HIS A 88 -16.16 7.77 -1.07
CA HIS A 88 -17.16 6.73 -0.86
C HIS A 88 -17.28 6.29 0.61
N HIS A 89 -16.15 6.15 1.32
CA HIS A 89 -16.14 5.61 2.69
C HIS A 89 -16.15 6.69 3.78
N TYR A 90 -15.32 7.73 3.65
CA TYR A 90 -15.18 8.76 4.68
C TYR A 90 -16.16 9.92 4.52
N ASN A 91 -16.58 10.26 3.31
CA ASN A 91 -17.47 11.39 3.02
C ASN A 91 -18.58 11.03 2.03
N PRO A 92 -19.39 9.97 2.29
CA PRO A 92 -20.45 9.54 1.38
C PRO A 92 -21.48 10.66 1.18
N GLY A 93 -21.95 10.83 -0.06
CA GLY A 93 -22.96 11.82 -0.43
C GLY A 93 -22.44 13.27 -0.53
N LYS A 94 -21.12 13.50 -0.33
CA LYS A 94 -20.55 14.86 -0.43
C LYS A 94 -20.20 15.29 -1.85
N SER A 95 -20.00 14.34 -2.76
CA SER A 95 -19.66 14.61 -4.16
C SER A 95 -20.02 13.40 -5.04
N GLU A 96 -21.18 13.46 -5.69
CA GLU A 96 -21.62 12.43 -6.63
C GLU A 96 -20.57 12.20 -7.73
N PHE A 97 -20.03 13.27 -8.31
CA PHE A 97 -18.98 13.21 -9.32
C PHE A 97 -17.73 12.48 -8.80
N GLY A 98 -17.28 12.80 -7.58
CA GLY A 98 -16.11 12.18 -6.98
C GLY A 98 -16.33 10.68 -6.71
N GLU A 99 -17.49 10.34 -6.14
CA GLU A 99 -17.87 8.96 -5.85
C GLU A 99 -17.92 8.13 -7.13
N GLU A 100 -18.65 8.58 -8.16
CA GLU A 100 -18.78 7.86 -9.43
C GLU A 100 -17.43 7.72 -10.14
N ARG A 101 -16.65 8.81 -10.22
CA ARG A 101 -15.35 8.82 -10.88
C ARG A 101 -14.39 7.80 -10.25
N TYR A 102 -14.20 7.88 -8.94
CA TYR A 102 -13.22 7.04 -8.27
C TYR A 102 -13.69 5.59 -8.08
N PHE A 103 -14.99 5.34 -8.05
CA PHE A 103 -15.53 4.00 -8.13
C PHE A 103 -15.21 3.33 -9.48
N LYS A 104 -15.43 4.04 -10.61
CA LYS A 104 -15.07 3.56 -11.95
C LYS A 104 -13.57 3.26 -12.06
N ILE A 105 -12.72 4.16 -11.55
CA ILE A 105 -11.26 3.96 -11.54
C ILE A 105 -10.88 2.75 -10.69
N THR A 106 -11.47 2.59 -9.50
CA THR A 106 -11.19 1.45 -8.63
C THR A 106 -11.58 0.13 -9.29
N LYS A 107 -12.73 0.08 -9.97
CA LYS A 107 -13.12 -1.10 -10.77
C LYS A 107 -12.13 -1.41 -11.89
N SER A 108 -11.62 -0.39 -12.59
CA SER A 108 -10.60 -0.58 -13.61
C SER A 108 -9.31 -1.14 -13.01
N ILE A 109 -8.85 -0.60 -11.88
CA ILE A 109 -7.67 -1.10 -11.17
C ILE A 109 -7.83 -2.59 -10.80
N TYR A 110 -9.00 -3.00 -10.28
CA TYR A 110 -9.26 -4.39 -9.96
C TYR A 110 -9.16 -5.29 -11.20
N LYS A 111 -9.74 -4.85 -12.31
CA LYS A 111 -9.67 -5.57 -13.60
C LYS A 111 -8.23 -5.68 -14.08
N ASP A 112 -7.49 -4.59 -14.10
CA ASP A 112 -6.11 -4.55 -14.60
C ASP A 112 -5.16 -5.42 -13.75
N LEU A 113 -5.36 -5.42 -12.42
CA LEU A 113 -4.63 -6.31 -11.50
C LEU A 113 -5.01 -7.78 -11.71
N ASP A 114 -6.29 -8.09 -11.91
CA ASP A 114 -6.77 -9.46 -12.17
C ASP A 114 -6.17 -10.01 -13.47
N GLU A 115 -6.25 -9.26 -14.57
CA GLU A 115 -5.65 -9.60 -15.87
C GLU A 115 -4.12 -9.76 -15.79
N ARG A 116 -3.45 -8.98 -14.95
CA ARG A 116 -2.01 -9.15 -14.69
C ARG A 116 -1.74 -10.48 -13.99
N LEU A 117 -2.52 -10.79 -12.97
CA LEU A 117 -2.36 -11.98 -12.13
C LEU A 117 -2.85 -13.27 -12.79
N GLU A 118 -3.59 -13.19 -13.89
CA GLU A 118 -3.81 -14.33 -14.79
C GLU A 118 -2.52 -14.81 -15.46
N LYS A 119 -1.59 -13.90 -15.70
CA LYS A 119 -0.35 -14.15 -16.47
C LYS A 119 0.86 -14.43 -15.60
N SER A 120 0.77 -14.24 -14.29
CA SER A 120 1.87 -14.49 -13.34
C SER A 120 1.36 -14.63 -11.92
N LYS A 121 2.12 -15.33 -11.11
CA LYS A 121 1.74 -15.61 -9.71
C LYS A 121 1.69 -14.33 -8.85
N TYR A 122 2.61 -13.39 -9.10
CA TYR A 122 2.72 -12.11 -8.40
C TYR A 122 2.84 -10.96 -9.39
N LEU A 123 2.72 -9.72 -8.92
CA LEU A 123 2.70 -8.53 -9.78
C LEU A 123 3.94 -8.40 -10.66
N ALA A 124 5.13 -8.66 -10.14
CA ALA A 124 6.36 -8.55 -10.89
C ALA A 124 6.79 -9.85 -11.61
N GLY A 125 6.12 -10.97 -11.35
CA GLY A 125 6.46 -12.28 -11.93
C GLY A 125 6.14 -13.44 -10.99
N GLU A 126 7.00 -14.46 -10.96
CA GLU A 126 6.76 -15.69 -10.19
C GLU A 126 7.13 -15.54 -8.70
N ASN A 127 7.90 -14.53 -8.34
CA ASN A 127 8.41 -14.32 -7.00
C ASN A 127 7.68 -13.17 -6.28
N TYR A 128 7.32 -13.41 -5.01
CA TYR A 128 6.77 -12.39 -4.12
C TYR A 128 7.78 -11.26 -3.89
N SER A 129 7.36 -10.01 -4.07
CA SER A 129 8.24 -8.86 -4.08
C SER A 129 7.68 -7.66 -3.31
N ILE A 130 8.47 -6.60 -3.19
CA ILE A 130 8.02 -5.33 -2.60
C ILE A 130 6.86 -4.69 -3.35
N ALA A 131 6.65 -5.00 -4.63
CA ALA A 131 5.49 -4.55 -5.38
C ALA A 131 4.19 -5.14 -4.82
N ASP A 132 4.20 -6.42 -4.47
CA ASP A 132 3.06 -7.10 -3.83
C ASP A 132 2.86 -6.59 -2.40
N ILE A 133 3.95 -6.40 -1.64
CA ILE A 133 3.90 -5.84 -0.28
C ILE A 133 3.25 -4.46 -0.27
N ALA A 134 3.55 -3.63 -1.26
CA ALA A 134 2.99 -2.28 -1.36
C ALA A 134 1.51 -2.27 -1.80
N THR A 135 1.12 -3.21 -2.68
CA THR A 135 -0.22 -3.22 -3.29
C THR A 135 -1.26 -3.94 -2.44
N TRP A 136 -0.87 -5.02 -1.79
CA TRP A 136 -1.79 -5.86 -1.03
C TRP A 136 -2.60 -5.11 0.05
N PRO A 137 -2.05 -4.18 0.85
CA PRO A 137 -2.81 -3.46 1.87
C PRO A 137 -4.00 -2.66 1.33
N TRP A 138 -3.94 -2.23 0.07
CA TRP A 138 -5.04 -1.54 -0.60
C TRP A 138 -6.18 -2.52 -0.92
N ILE A 139 -5.85 -3.69 -1.46
CA ILE A 139 -6.84 -4.73 -1.76
C ILE A 139 -7.38 -5.39 -0.47
N ALA A 140 -6.59 -5.44 0.60
CA ALA A 140 -7.03 -5.94 1.89
C ALA A 140 -8.22 -5.16 2.49
N ARG A 141 -8.46 -3.95 2.00
CA ARG A 141 -9.64 -3.13 2.35
C ARG A 141 -10.77 -3.22 1.34
N HIS A 142 -10.84 -4.28 0.54
CA HIS A 142 -11.84 -4.48 -0.53
C HIS A 142 -13.29 -4.28 -0.08
N GLN A 143 -13.59 -4.52 1.21
CA GLN A 143 -14.92 -4.28 1.77
C GLN A 143 -15.34 -2.79 1.77
N TRP A 144 -14.36 -1.86 1.70
CA TRP A 144 -14.63 -0.43 1.65
C TRP A 144 -14.85 0.07 0.21
N HIS A 145 -14.62 -0.81 -0.77
CA HIS A 145 -14.60 -0.40 -2.17
C HIS A 145 -15.93 -0.65 -2.91
N ASP A 146 -16.83 -1.46 -2.34
CA ASP A 146 -18.07 -1.92 -2.98
C ASP A 146 -17.90 -2.50 -4.38
N VAL A 147 -16.68 -2.92 -4.73
CA VAL A 147 -16.35 -3.57 -6.00
C VAL A 147 -16.51 -5.09 -5.89
N GLY A 148 -16.12 -5.63 -4.73
CA GLY A 148 -16.11 -7.08 -4.46
C GLY A 148 -14.97 -7.81 -5.18
N LEU A 149 -14.55 -8.93 -4.61
CA LEU A 149 -13.50 -9.79 -5.19
C LEU A 149 -14.07 -10.91 -6.06
N LYS A 150 -15.36 -11.23 -5.94
CA LYS A 150 -16.00 -12.41 -6.55
C LYS A 150 -15.78 -12.53 -8.07
N ASN A 151 -15.73 -11.41 -8.77
CA ASN A 151 -15.57 -11.36 -10.22
C ASN A 151 -14.11 -11.32 -10.69
N TYR A 152 -13.15 -11.28 -9.78
CA TYR A 152 -11.71 -11.12 -10.01
C TYR A 152 -10.97 -12.32 -9.44
N LYS A 153 -10.99 -13.44 -10.18
CA LYS A 153 -10.53 -14.74 -9.67
C LYS A 153 -9.04 -14.78 -9.36
N SER A 154 -8.23 -14.21 -10.24
CA SER A 154 -6.76 -14.19 -10.09
C SER A 154 -6.34 -13.23 -8.99
N LEU A 155 -6.95 -12.06 -8.91
CA LEU A 155 -6.76 -11.10 -7.82
C LEU A 155 -7.19 -11.69 -6.47
N THR A 156 -8.30 -12.40 -6.44
CA THR A 156 -8.78 -13.09 -5.22
C THR A 156 -7.78 -14.15 -4.75
N LYS A 157 -7.27 -14.97 -5.67
CA LYS A 157 -6.27 -15.99 -5.36
C LYS A 157 -5.00 -15.34 -4.79
N TRP A 158 -4.46 -14.33 -5.48
CA TRP A 158 -3.30 -13.57 -5.03
C TRP A 158 -3.53 -12.93 -3.66
N TYR A 159 -4.71 -12.33 -3.44
CA TYR A 159 -5.08 -11.76 -2.14
C TYR A 159 -5.05 -12.80 -1.03
N LEU A 160 -5.65 -13.98 -1.24
CA LEU A 160 -5.72 -15.07 -0.25
C LEU A 160 -4.34 -15.69 -0.01
N ASP A 161 -3.54 -15.89 -1.05
CA ASP A 161 -2.17 -16.40 -0.94
C ASP A 161 -1.31 -15.50 -0.03
N ILE A 162 -1.43 -14.19 -0.17
CA ILE A 162 -0.71 -13.24 0.68
C ILE A 162 -1.34 -13.16 2.08
N ALA A 163 -2.67 -13.15 2.18
CA ALA A 163 -3.38 -13.12 3.45
C ALA A 163 -3.03 -14.31 4.36
N SER A 164 -2.67 -15.46 3.80
CA SER A 164 -2.25 -16.64 4.55
C SER A 164 -0.84 -16.52 5.16
N ARG A 165 -0.05 -15.51 4.76
CA ARG A 165 1.30 -15.29 5.30
C ARG A 165 1.23 -14.74 6.72
N GLU A 166 1.98 -15.33 7.64
CA GLU A 166 2.01 -14.94 9.06
C GLU A 166 2.15 -13.42 9.28
N LYS A 167 3.01 -12.76 8.51
CA LYS A 167 3.25 -11.31 8.65
C LYS A 167 2.13 -10.46 8.05
N ALA A 168 1.39 -10.95 7.07
CA ALA A 168 0.20 -10.29 6.56
C ALA A 168 -0.94 -10.35 7.59
N VAL A 169 -1.12 -11.49 8.26
CA VAL A 169 -2.07 -11.63 9.38
C VAL A 169 -1.75 -10.63 10.48
N SER A 170 -0.48 -10.53 10.89
CA SER A 170 -0.06 -9.55 11.90
C SER A 170 -0.35 -8.11 11.50
N TYR A 171 -0.21 -7.77 10.22
CA TYR A 171 -0.52 -6.44 9.70
C TYR A 171 -2.03 -6.12 9.84
N THR A 172 -2.92 -7.03 9.49
CA THR A 172 -4.37 -6.80 9.58
C THR A 172 -4.82 -6.57 11.02
N HIS A 173 -4.22 -7.24 11.98
CA HIS A 173 -4.52 -7.02 13.41
C HIS A 173 -3.97 -5.69 13.94
N LEU A 174 -2.85 -5.19 13.40
CA LEU A 174 -2.28 -3.90 13.82
C LEU A 174 -3.00 -2.69 13.23
N THR A 175 -3.65 -2.87 12.08
CA THR A 175 -4.29 -1.77 11.33
C THR A 175 -5.80 -1.68 11.50
N LEU A 176 -6.44 -2.62 12.20
CA LEU A 176 -7.82 -2.45 12.59
C LEU A 176 -7.91 -1.25 13.54
N PRO A 177 -8.62 -0.17 13.16
CA PRO A 177 -8.86 0.90 14.11
C PRO A 177 -9.69 0.29 15.24
N THR A 178 -9.14 0.25 16.42
CA THR A 178 -9.97 0.16 17.62
C THR A 178 -10.94 1.32 17.52
N LYS A 179 -12.22 1.01 17.27
CA LYS A 179 -13.27 2.00 17.45
C LYS A 179 -13.15 2.49 18.89
N ALA A 180 -12.72 3.73 19.04
CA ALA A 180 -12.92 4.47 20.26
C ALA A 180 -14.39 4.91 20.29
#